data_c566f2e214ec4430623a019c3936783e
#
_entry.id   c566f2e214ec4430623a019c3936783e
#
_cell.length_a   1.000
_cell.length_b   1.000
_cell.length_c   1.000
_cell.angle_alpha   90.00
_cell.angle_beta   90.00
_cell.angle_gamma   90.00
#
_symmetry.space_group_name_H-M   'P 1'
#
loop_
_entity.id
_entity.type
_entity.pdbx_description
1 polymer ?
#
loop_
_entity_poly.entity_id
_entity_poly.type
_entity_poly.pdbx_seq_one_letter_code
_entity_poly.pdbx_strand_id
1 'polypeptide(L)'
;IDKHQFKVPFVCGAKDLGEALRRISEGASMIRTKGEPGTGDVVQAVRHMRKINSQIAKVVSLREDELFEAAKELQVPYDLVVYVHNNGKLPVVNFAAGGVATPADAALMMQLGAEGVFVGSGIFKSGNPAKRAAAIVKAVTNYTDAKLIAELSAGLGEAMVGINEQEIALLMAERGK
;
A
#
# COMPACT_ATOMS: atom_id res chain seq x y z
N ILE A 1 -7.01 5.80 -18.64
CA ILE A 1 -5.86 5.73 -19.58
C ILE A 1 -5.53 4.27 -19.82
N ASP A 2 -5.51 3.86 -21.07
CA ASP A 2 -4.99 2.55 -21.48
C ASP A 2 -3.46 2.56 -21.43
N LYS A 3 -2.91 1.91 -20.39
CA LYS A 3 -1.47 1.90 -20.09
C LYS A 3 -0.71 0.92 -20.99
N HIS A 4 -1.42 -0.01 -21.65
CA HIS A 4 -0.80 -0.96 -22.58
C HIS A 4 -0.21 -0.28 -23.82
N GLN A 5 -0.63 0.95 -24.12
CA GLN A 5 -0.08 1.74 -25.23
C GLN A 5 1.30 2.37 -24.93
N PHE A 6 1.79 2.23 -23.69
CA PHE A 6 3.05 2.83 -23.26
C PHE A 6 4.11 1.77 -22.95
N LYS A 7 5.36 2.11 -23.18
CA LYS A 7 6.51 1.23 -22.86
C LYS A 7 6.99 1.37 -21.40
N VAL A 8 6.62 2.46 -20.72
CA VAL A 8 7.00 2.70 -19.33
C VAL A 8 6.05 1.99 -18.37
N PRO A 9 6.55 1.42 -17.26
CA PRO A 9 5.69 0.83 -16.25
C PRO A 9 4.90 1.91 -15.48
N PHE A 10 3.65 1.61 -15.15
CA PHE A 10 2.78 2.48 -14.37
C PHE A 10 2.59 1.93 -12.96
N VAL A 11 2.80 2.79 -11.96
CA VAL A 11 2.43 2.54 -10.56
C VAL A 11 1.11 3.24 -10.28
N CYS A 12 0.10 2.49 -9.85
CA CYS A 12 -1.24 3.02 -9.60
C CYS A 12 -1.66 2.87 -8.13
N GLY A 13 -2.32 3.90 -7.61
CA GLY A 13 -2.90 3.87 -6.26
C GLY A 13 -4.24 3.13 -6.25
N ALA A 14 -4.45 2.32 -5.20
CA ALA A 14 -5.73 1.69 -4.92
C ALA A 14 -6.03 1.68 -3.43
N LYS A 15 -7.31 1.73 -3.07
CA LYS A 15 -7.80 1.68 -1.68
C LYS A 15 -8.61 0.42 -1.38
N ASP A 16 -8.91 -0.36 -2.41
CA ASP A 16 -9.62 -1.65 -2.30
C ASP A 16 -9.28 -2.56 -3.49
N LEU A 17 -9.72 -3.83 -3.41
CA LEU A 17 -9.44 -4.85 -4.42
C LEU A 17 -10.04 -4.50 -5.78
N GLY A 18 -11.26 -3.99 -5.83
CA GLY A 18 -11.91 -3.63 -7.09
C GLY A 18 -11.13 -2.53 -7.82
N GLU A 19 -10.72 -1.48 -7.11
CA GLU A 19 -9.88 -0.43 -7.69
C GLU A 19 -8.52 -0.98 -8.15
N ALA A 20 -7.87 -1.83 -7.34
CA ALA A 20 -6.60 -2.45 -7.70
C ALA A 20 -6.71 -3.25 -9.00
N LEU A 21 -7.71 -4.13 -9.11
CA LEU A 21 -7.91 -4.97 -10.29
C LEU A 21 -8.30 -4.14 -11.53
N ARG A 22 -9.08 -3.06 -11.38
CA ARG A 22 -9.34 -2.13 -12.50
C ARG A 22 -8.06 -1.46 -13.00
N ARG A 23 -7.18 -1.00 -12.09
CA ARG A 23 -5.87 -0.43 -12.50
C ARG A 23 -5.00 -1.47 -13.19
N ILE A 24 -5.01 -2.71 -12.72
CA ILE A 24 -4.26 -3.82 -13.34
C ILE A 24 -4.81 -4.13 -14.74
N SER A 25 -6.14 -4.19 -14.92
CA SER A 25 -6.74 -4.41 -16.24
C SER A 25 -6.44 -3.29 -17.24
N GLU A 26 -6.19 -2.07 -16.75
CA GLU A 26 -5.72 -0.94 -17.56
C GLU A 26 -4.20 -0.98 -17.87
N GLY A 27 -3.48 -1.98 -17.39
CA GLY A 27 -2.04 -2.15 -17.62
C GLY A 27 -1.14 -1.60 -16.51
N ALA A 28 -1.62 -1.44 -15.28
CA ALA A 28 -0.74 -1.10 -14.15
C ALA A 28 0.25 -2.22 -13.88
N SER A 29 1.53 -1.88 -13.76
CA SER A 29 2.63 -2.82 -13.46
C SER A 29 2.87 -3.00 -11.97
N MET A 30 2.33 -2.10 -11.14
CA MET A 30 2.45 -2.10 -9.70
C MET A 30 1.24 -1.40 -9.09
N ILE A 31 0.77 -1.89 -7.95
CA ILE A 31 -0.21 -1.22 -7.10
C ILE A 31 0.49 -0.65 -5.85
N ARG A 32 -0.01 0.45 -5.36
CA ARG A 32 0.31 0.98 -4.03
C ARG A 32 -0.95 1.39 -3.29
N THR A 33 -0.92 1.39 -1.97
CA THR A 33 -1.97 2.04 -1.20
C THR A 33 -2.00 3.54 -1.52
N LYS A 34 -3.18 4.18 -1.48
CA LYS A 34 -3.26 5.64 -1.67
C LYS A 34 -2.71 6.37 -0.44
N GLY A 35 -3.16 5.97 0.76
CA GLY A 35 -2.76 6.62 2.01
C GLY A 35 -3.02 8.12 2.02
N GLU A 36 -2.42 8.83 2.99
CA GLU A 36 -2.37 10.30 3.03
C GLU A 36 -0.91 10.76 2.99
N PRO A 37 -0.34 11.00 1.79
CA PRO A 37 1.04 11.41 1.65
C PRO A 37 1.28 12.80 2.25
N GLY A 38 2.46 12.97 2.87
CA GLY A 38 2.87 14.25 3.45
C GLY A 38 2.38 14.50 4.86
N THR A 39 1.63 13.59 5.47
CA THR A 39 1.04 13.74 6.82
C THR A 39 1.89 13.16 7.93
N GLY A 40 2.75 12.16 7.63
CA GLY A 40 3.40 11.34 8.67
C GLY A 40 2.44 10.43 9.43
N ASP A 41 1.21 10.28 8.95
CA ASP A 41 0.19 9.37 9.49
C ASP A 41 -0.08 8.23 8.52
N VAL A 42 0.24 7.01 8.95
CA VAL A 42 0.14 5.79 8.16
C VAL A 42 -1.24 5.13 8.19
N VAL A 43 -2.17 5.67 9.00
CA VAL A 43 -3.48 5.03 9.27
C VAL A 43 -4.26 4.73 7.99
N GLN A 44 -4.31 5.65 7.02
CA GLN A 44 -5.02 5.39 5.76
C GLN A 44 -4.36 4.31 4.91
N ALA A 45 -3.04 4.26 4.86
CA ALA A 45 -2.33 3.17 4.18
C ALA A 45 -2.62 1.81 4.84
N VAL A 46 -2.67 1.76 6.17
CA VAL A 46 -3.07 0.56 6.94
C VAL A 46 -4.50 0.14 6.59
N ARG A 47 -5.45 1.08 6.57
CA ARG A 47 -6.86 0.80 6.21
C ARG A 47 -6.97 0.21 4.81
N HIS A 48 -6.28 0.79 3.83
CA HIS A 48 -6.30 0.32 2.45
C HIS A 48 -5.68 -1.08 2.32
N MET A 49 -4.52 -1.32 2.94
CA MET A 49 -3.88 -2.63 2.91
C MET A 49 -4.76 -3.71 3.52
N ARG A 50 -5.32 -3.43 4.70
CA ARG A 50 -6.24 -4.37 5.38
C ARG A 50 -7.50 -4.63 4.57
N LYS A 51 -8.07 -3.60 3.92
CA LYS A 51 -9.25 -3.74 3.07
C LYS A 51 -8.95 -4.63 1.86
N ILE A 52 -7.85 -4.40 1.15
CA ILE A 52 -7.43 -5.23 0.01
C ILE A 52 -7.25 -6.68 0.47
N ASN A 53 -6.51 -6.92 1.55
CA ASN A 53 -6.26 -8.27 2.06
C ASN A 53 -7.56 -9.00 2.48
N SER A 54 -8.48 -8.30 3.16
CA SER A 54 -9.77 -8.90 3.55
C SER A 54 -10.65 -9.25 2.35
N GLN A 55 -10.62 -8.43 1.30
CA GLN A 55 -11.34 -8.69 0.07
C GLN A 55 -10.70 -9.82 -0.75
N ILE A 56 -9.37 -9.94 -0.77
CA ILE A 56 -8.66 -11.10 -1.33
C ILE A 56 -9.08 -12.37 -0.58
N ALA A 57 -9.04 -12.36 0.75
CA ALA A 57 -9.46 -13.51 1.55
C ALA A 57 -10.93 -13.90 1.28
N LYS A 58 -11.83 -12.91 1.12
CA LYS A 58 -13.22 -13.16 0.71
C LYS A 58 -13.26 -13.87 -0.66
N VAL A 59 -12.57 -13.37 -1.67
CA VAL A 59 -12.56 -13.98 -3.02
C VAL A 59 -12.00 -15.41 -2.98
N VAL A 60 -10.93 -15.66 -2.23
CA VAL A 60 -10.35 -17.00 -2.06
C VAL A 60 -11.34 -17.98 -1.42
N SER A 61 -12.23 -17.51 -0.54
CA SER A 61 -13.21 -18.35 0.14
C SER A 61 -14.47 -18.67 -0.69
N LEU A 62 -14.67 -18.03 -1.84
CA LEU A 62 -15.82 -18.25 -2.71
C LEU A 62 -15.70 -19.61 -3.43
N ARG A 63 -16.85 -20.18 -3.79
CA ARG A 63 -16.89 -21.30 -4.75
C ARG A 63 -16.70 -20.78 -6.18
N GLU A 64 -16.25 -21.63 -7.08
CA GLU A 64 -16.02 -21.27 -8.48
C GLU A 64 -17.25 -20.67 -9.17
N ASP A 65 -18.44 -21.19 -8.86
CA ASP A 65 -19.71 -20.71 -9.42
C ASP A 65 -20.10 -19.30 -8.93
N GLU A 66 -19.50 -18.81 -7.84
CA GLU A 66 -19.74 -17.46 -7.28
C GLU A 66 -18.78 -16.40 -7.86
N LEU A 67 -17.69 -16.81 -8.51
CA LEU A 67 -16.65 -15.87 -8.98
C LEU A 67 -17.16 -14.89 -10.05
N PHE A 68 -18.11 -15.30 -10.86
CA PHE A 68 -18.70 -14.44 -11.89
C PHE A 68 -19.50 -13.28 -11.27
N GLU A 69 -20.24 -13.55 -10.21
CA GLU A 69 -20.95 -12.51 -9.45
C GLU A 69 -19.98 -11.58 -8.74
N ALA A 70 -18.93 -12.13 -8.11
CA ALA A 70 -17.86 -11.32 -7.50
C ALA A 70 -17.19 -10.38 -8.51
N ALA A 71 -16.98 -10.82 -9.76
CA ALA A 71 -16.42 -9.98 -10.82
C ALA A 71 -17.34 -8.79 -11.15
N LYS A 72 -18.66 -9.01 -11.20
CA LYS A 72 -19.66 -7.96 -11.40
C LYS A 72 -19.70 -6.98 -10.22
N GLU A 73 -19.72 -7.47 -8.98
CA GLU A 73 -19.72 -6.64 -7.77
C GLU A 73 -18.47 -5.75 -7.71
N LEU A 74 -17.29 -6.31 -8.03
CA LEU A 74 -16.02 -5.58 -8.06
C LEU A 74 -15.86 -4.70 -9.30
N GLN A 75 -16.70 -4.89 -10.32
CA GLN A 75 -16.64 -4.20 -11.63
C GLN A 75 -15.27 -4.42 -12.32
N VAL A 76 -14.85 -5.67 -12.42
CA VAL A 76 -13.54 -6.05 -12.96
C VAL A 76 -13.66 -7.25 -13.91
N PRO A 77 -12.67 -7.48 -14.81
CA PRO A 77 -12.61 -8.67 -15.63
C PRO A 77 -12.63 -9.97 -14.80
N TYR A 78 -13.38 -10.96 -15.27
CA TYR A 78 -13.55 -12.25 -14.60
C TYR A 78 -12.23 -13.00 -14.38
N ASP A 79 -11.34 -12.99 -15.36
CA ASP A 79 -10.04 -13.64 -15.31
C ASP A 79 -9.15 -13.12 -14.18
N LEU A 80 -9.24 -11.84 -13.84
CA LEU A 80 -8.52 -11.27 -12.69
C LEU A 80 -9.08 -11.76 -11.35
N VAL A 81 -10.40 -11.98 -11.25
CA VAL A 81 -11.01 -12.57 -10.04
C VAL A 81 -10.59 -14.03 -9.90
N VAL A 82 -10.60 -14.79 -10.99
CA VAL A 82 -10.10 -16.19 -11.02
C VAL A 82 -8.63 -16.23 -10.61
N TYR A 83 -7.80 -15.29 -11.10
CA TYR A 83 -6.40 -15.22 -10.67
C TYR A 83 -6.27 -15.03 -9.17
N VAL A 84 -6.99 -14.05 -8.59
CA VAL A 84 -6.97 -13.78 -7.15
C VAL A 84 -7.48 -14.99 -6.35
N HIS A 85 -8.55 -15.62 -6.79
CA HIS A 85 -9.09 -16.83 -6.16
C HIS A 85 -8.06 -17.95 -6.07
N ASN A 86 -7.36 -18.23 -7.18
CA ASN A 86 -6.41 -19.33 -7.27
C ASN A 86 -5.07 -19.05 -6.59
N ASN A 87 -4.66 -17.78 -6.51
CA ASN A 87 -3.32 -17.40 -6.06
C ASN A 87 -3.31 -16.69 -4.68
N GLY A 88 -4.46 -16.23 -4.19
CA GLY A 88 -4.54 -15.51 -2.91
C GLY A 88 -3.80 -14.18 -2.87
N LYS A 89 -3.50 -13.58 -4.04
CA LYS A 89 -2.76 -12.33 -4.16
C LYS A 89 -3.07 -11.60 -5.47
N LEU A 90 -2.66 -10.34 -5.56
CA LEU A 90 -2.69 -9.59 -6.82
C LEU A 90 -1.69 -10.16 -7.83
N PRO A 91 -1.96 -10.03 -9.16
CA PRO A 91 -1.01 -10.43 -10.21
C PRO A 91 0.22 -9.52 -10.33
N VAL A 92 0.25 -8.39 -9.63
CA VAL A 92 1.36 -7.45 -9.56
C VAL A 92 1.68 -7.14 -8.10
N VAL A 93 2.90 -6.64 -7.83
CA VAL A 93 3.32 -6.26 -6.48
C VAL A 93 2.47 -5.13 -5.91
N ASN A 94 2.24 -5.16 -4.60
CA ASN A 94 1.47 -4.16 -3.87
C ASN A 94 2.33 -3.53 -2.76
N PHE A 95 2.69 -2.26 -2.94
CA PHE A 95 3.48 -1.50 -1.98
C PHE A 95 2.59 -0.64 -1.08
N ALA A 96 3.07 -0.36 0.12
CA ALA A 96 2.46 0.63 0.99
C ALA A 96 2.99 2.03 0.67
N ALA A 97 2.08 2.99 0.60
CA ALA A 97 2.41 4.40 0.40
C ALA A 97 1.42 5.29 1.17
N GLY A 98 1.90 6.45 1.59
CA GLY A 98 1.13 7.46 2.29
C GLY A 98 1.30 7.42 3.81
N GLY A 99 2.02 8.40 4.34
CA GLY A 99 2.17 8.62 5.77
C GLY A 99 3.30 7.84 6.47
N VAL A 100 4.02 6.97 5.78
CA VAL A 100 5.17 6.25 6.36
C VAL A 100 6.28 7.25 6.74
N ALA A 101 6.64 7.29 8.02
CA ALA A 101 7.62 8.26 8.55
C ALA A 101 8.68 7.62 9.46
N THR A 102 8.44 6.41 9.95
CA THR A 102 9.32 5.73 10.92
C THR A 102 9.68 4.32 10.48
N PRO A 103 10.76 3.72 11.03
CA PRO A 103 11.04 2.30 10.83
C PRO A 103 9.90 1.38 11.28
N ALA A 104 9.21 1.75 12.37
CA ALA A 104 8.08 1.00 12.88
C ALA A 104 6.88 1.01 11.91
N ASP A 105 6.57 2.17 11.29
CA ASP A 105 5.52 2.26 10.25
C ASP A 105 5.85 1.34 9.06
N ALA A 106 7.10 1.39 8.60
CA ALA A 106 7.55 0.54 7.49
C ALA A 106 7.43 -0.96 7.83
N ALA A 107 7.90 -1.35 9.01
CA ALA A 107 7.77 -2.73 9.48
C ALA A 107 6.31 -3.17 9.63
N LEU A 108 5.44 -2.31 10.16
CA LEU A 108 4.00 -2.57 10.26
C LEU A 108 3.39 -2.85 8.89
N MET A 109 3.70 -2.03 7.89
CA MET A 109 3.16 -2.23 6.54
C MET A 109 3.64 -3.53 5.92
N MET A 110 4.90 -3.91 6.12
CA MET A 110 5.44 -5.20 5.69
C MET A 110 4.74 -6.37 6.39
N GLN A 111 4.49 -6.27 7.71
CA GLN A 111 3.75 -7.28 8.48
C GLN A 111 2.29 -7.41 8.03
N LEU A 112 1.70 -6.34 7.51
CA LEU A 112 0.37 -6.35 6.91
C LEU A 112 0.34 -6.92 5.49
N GLY A 113 1.48 -7.36 4.95
CA GLY A 113 1.56 -8.01 3.65
C GLY A 113 1.91 -7.07 2.49
N ALA A 114 2.38 -5.86 2.75
CA ALA A 114 3.00 -5.05 1.71
C ALA A 114 4.31 -5.71 1.23
N GLU A 115 4.59 -5.59 -0.06
CA GLU A 115 5.81 -6.13 -0.67
C GLU A 115 6.94 -5.09 -0.73
N GLY A 116 6.69 -3.91 -0.20
CA GLY A 116 7.62 -2.80 -0.05
C GLY A 116 6.91 -1.53 0.40
N VAL A 117 7.66 -0.45 0.59
CA VAL A 117 7.14 0.85 1.00
C VAL A 117 7.66 1.98 0.13
N PHE A 118 6.81 2.98 -0.12
CA PHE A 118 7.21 4.27 -0.67
C PHE A 118 7.27 5.30 0.46
N VAL A 119 8.38 5.96 0.61
CA VAL A 119 8.58 6.98 1.66
C VAL A 119 9.13 8.26 1.03
N GLY A 120 8.45 9.37 1.27
CA GLY A 120 8.86 10.69 0.79
C GLY A 120 9.11 11.64 1.97
N SER A 121 8.09 12.45 2.31
CA SER A 121 8.20 13.48 3.36
C SER A 121 8.67 12.93 4.70
N GLY A 122 8.30 11.71 5.05
CA GLY A 122 8.75 11.06 6.28
C GLY A 122 10.26 10.96 6.42
N ILE A 123 10.98 10.86 5.30
CA ILE A 123 12.44 10.92 5.25
C ILE A 123 12.90 12.38 5.10
N PHE A 124 12.47 13.07 4.03
CA PHE A 124 13.04 14.35 3.61
C PHE A 124 12.74 15.51 4.57
N LYS A 125 11.65 15.46 5.33
CA LYS A 125 11.28 16.46 6.35
C LYS A 125 11.74 16.07 7.76
N SER A 126 12.53 15.02 7.93
CA SER A 126 13.08 14.61 9.23
C SER A 126 14.39 15.36 9.54
N GLY A 127 14.76 15.39 10.81
CA GLY A 127 16.00 16.04 11.27
C GLY A 127 17.29 15.38 10.75
N ASN A 128 17.24 14.11 10.35
CA ASN A 128 18.36 13.39 9.73
C ASN A 128 17.88 12.43 8.64
N PRO A 129 17.63 12.91 7.40
CA PRO A 129 17.08 12.12 6.32
C PRO A 129 17.89 10.88 5.96
N ALA A 130 19.21 11.00 5.90
CA ALA A 130 20.07 9.88 5.51
C ALA A 130 20.02 8.73 6.52
N LYS A 131 20.12 9.05 7.82
CA LYS A 131 20.04 8.06 8.89
C LYS A 131 18.65 7.40 8.94
N ARG A 132 17.60 8.20 8.78
CA ARG A 132 16.21 7.71 8.77
C ARG A 132 15.95 6.81 7.58
N ALA A 133 16.40 7.16 6.39
CA ALA A 133 16.29 6.31 5.20
C ALA A 133 16.97 4.96 5.40
N ALA A 134 18.21 4.95 5.90
CA ALA A 134 18.94 3.73 6.19
C ALA A 134 18.24 2.84 7.22
N ALA A 135 17.65 3.45 8.27
CA ALA A 135 16.90 2.73 9.29
C ALA A 135 15.61 2.12 8.72
N ILE A 136 14.87 2.85 7.89
CA ILE A 136 13.65 2.35 7.22
C ILE A 136 13.97 1.19 6.29
N VAL A 137 15.03 1.28 5.47
CA VAL A 137 15.46 0.17 4.59
C VAL A 137 15.76 -1.09 5.39
N LYS A 138 16.51 -0.96 6.50
CA LYS A 138 16.80 -2.10 7.38
C LYS A 138 15.53 -2.66 8.03
N ALA A 139 14.59 -1.81 8.44
CA ALA A 139 13.31 -2.24 9.03
C ALA A 139 12.45 -3.02 8.01
N VAL A 140 12.41 -2.59 6.76
CA VAL A 140 11.71 -3.30 5.68
C VAL A 140 12.30 -4.69 5.47
N THR A 141 13.64 -4.80 5.45
CA THR A 141 14.34 -6.09 5.25
C THR A 141 14.16 -7.04 6.44
N ASN A 142 14.01 -6.50 7.65
CA ASN A 142 13.99 -7.27 8.91
C ASN A 142 12.69 -7.01 9.70
N TYR A 143 11.57 -6.86 9.03
CA TYR A 143 10.31 -6.39 9.61
C TYR A 143 9.71 -7.31 10.69
N THR A 144 10.21 -8.53 10.82
CA THR A 144 9.80 -9.49 11.86
C THR A 144 10.70 -9.46 13.10
N ASP A 145 11.83 -8.75 13.06
CA ASP A 145 12.75 -8.61 14.18
C ASP A 145 12.39 -7.39 15.03
N ALA A 146 11.52 -7.57 16.03
CA ALA A 146 11.05 -6.50 16.89
C ALA A 146 12.17 -5.78 17.66
N LYS A 147 13.22 -6.52 18.07
CA LYS A 147 14.37 -5.94 18.78
C LYS A 147 15.14 -5.01 17.87
N LEU A 148 15.48 -5.47 16.66
CA LEU A 148 16.19 -4.66 15.68
C LEU A 148 15.36 -3.42 15.27
N ILE A 149 14.03 -3.56 15.09
CA ILE A 149 13.17 -2.42 14.77
C ILE A 149 13.20 -1.37 15.89
N ALA A 150 13.17 -1.77 17.15
CA ALA A 150 13.29 -0.88 18.29
C ALA A 150 14.65 -0.14 18.30
N GLU A 151 15.75 -0.86 18.06
CA GLU A 151 17.10 -0.29 17.95
C GLU A 151 17.20 0.71 16.78
N LEU A 152 16.66 0.36 15.62
CA LEU A 152 16.62 1.23 14.42
C LEU A 152 15.78 2.49 14.61
N SER A 153 14.82 2.46 15.52
CA SER A 153 13.93 3.60 15.81
C SER A 153 14.57 4.60 16.77
N ALA A 154 15.69 4.28 17.40
CA ALA A 154 16.37 5.14 18.35
C ALA A 154 17.32 6.12 17.68
N GLY A 155 17.41 7.35 18.24
CA GLY A 155 18.43 8.34 17.86
C GLY A 155 18.38 8.80 16.40
N LEU A 156 17.20 8.84 15.78
CA LEU A 156 17.00 9.25 14.37
C LEU A 156 16.89 10.77 14.17
N GLY A 157 17.01 11.56 15.24
CA GLY A 157 16.67 12.97 15.24
C GLY A 157 15.17 13.19 15.23
N GLU A 158 14.75 14.44 15.06
CA GLU A 158 13.32 14.78 15.03
C GLU A 158 12.61 14.10 13.86
N ALA A 159 11.45 13.54 14.15
CA ALA A 159 10.53 13.05 13.11
C ALA A 159 9.91 14.25 12.38
N MET A 160 9.40 14.02 11.16
CA MET A 160 8.57 15.03 10.53
C MET A 160 7.36 15.34 11.44
N VAL A 161 6.94 16.60 11.47
CA VAL A 161 5.71 16.98 12.19
C VAL A 161 4.52 16.31 11.48
N GLY A 162 3.77 15.50 12.24
CA GLY A 162 2.56 14.86 11.76
C GLY A 162 1.43 15.89 11.55
N ILE A 163 0.62 15.69 10.54
CA ILE A 163 -0.61 16.46 10.31
C ILE A 163 -1.78 15.53 10.55
N ASN A 164 -2.71 15.92 11.45
CA ASN A 164 -3.89 15.14 11.72
C ASN A 164 -4.81 15.12 10.47
N GLU A 165 -5.32 13.94 10.13
CA GLU A 165 -6.25 13.75 9.01
C GLU A 165 -7.46 14.70 9.09
N GLN A 166 -7.96 14.99 10.31
CA GLN A 166 -9.10 15.88 10.53
C GLN A 166 -8.80 17.36 10.20
N GLU A 167 -7.53 17.74 10.11
CA GLU A 167 -7.09 19.10 9.78
C GLU A 167 -6.86 19.28 8.27
N ILE A 168 -7.04 18.23 7.48
CA ILE A 168 -6.79 18.25 6.04
C ILE A 168 -8.07 18.60 5.30
N ALA A 169 -8.07 19.71 4.58
CA ALA A 169 -9.23 20.16 3.81
C ALA A 169 -9.55 19.26 2.60
N LEU A 170 -8.56 18.54 2.05
CA LEU A 170 -8.70 17.65 0.89
C LEU A 170 -7.93 16.36 1.12
N LEU A 171 -8.67 15.29 1.41
CA LEU A 171 -8.08 13.97 1.60
C LEU A 171 -7.62 13.35 0.27
N MET A 172 -6.35 12.99 0.18
CA MET A 172 -5.77 12.32 -0.99
C MET A 172 -6.33 10.90 -1.16
N ALA A 173 -6.71 10.24 -0.06
CA ALA A 173 -7.36 8.93 -0.07
C ALA A 173 -8.71 8.94 -0.78
N GLU A 174 -9.37 10.09 -0.88
CA GLU A 174 -10.68 10.25 -1.53
C GLU A 174 -10.61 10.58 -3.02
N ARG A 175 -9.43 10.85 -3.55
CA ARG A 175 -9.25 11.11 -4.99
C ARG A 175 -9.65 9.91 -5.83
N GLY A 176 -10.39 10.20 -6.90
CA GLY A 176 -10.83 9.18 -7.86
C GLY A 176 -12.14 8.50 -7.45
N LYS A 177 -12.98 9.19 -6.67
CA LYS A 177 -14.40 8.86 -6.56
C LYS A 177 -15.12 9.28 -7.82
#